data_d6a348bbac370d0389d002008500b42f
#
_entry.id   d6a348bbac370d0389d002008500b42f
#
_cell.length_a   1.000
_cell.length_b   1.000
_cell.length_c   1.000
_cell.angle_alpha   90.00
_cell.angle_beta   90.00
_cell.angle_gamma   90.00
#
_symmetry.space_group_name_H-M   'P 1'
#
loop_
_entity.id
_entity.type
_entity.pdbx_description
1 polymer ?
#
loop_
_entity_poly.entity_id
_entity_poly.type
_entity_poly.pdbx_seq_one_letter_code
_entity_poly.pdbx_strand_id
1 'polypeptide(L)'
;MGRSCHLAGLSPEAMSQYVQRALPGTSYDRLVKGATKPKPTLPKEKYVHPILQAAFGSTSDLDDVFWALQGRLNEPNSMVVFKSLLLLHTMFRSESAKFVLSYLANDPAILKLRRIGSNGLNEYSYSQLLPRYAHYLDDRVLAFRELGYDVVTVSYTHLTLPTKA
;
A
#
# COMPACT_ATOMS: atom_id res chain seq x y z
N MET A 1 20.29 0.96 6.27
CA MET A 1 20.17 0.70 7.72
C MET A 1 18.70 0.73 8.11
N GLY A 2 18.16 -0.29 8.76
CA GLY A 2 16.83 -0.23 9.37
C GLY A 2 15.82 -1.32 8.99
N ARG A 3 16.24 -2.57 8.77
CA ARG A 3 15.33 -3.74 8.71
C ARG A 3 15.20 -4.47 10.07
N SER A 4 15.64 -3.85 11.15
CA SER A 4 15.96 -4.56 12.40
C SER A 4 14.82 -4.65 13.42
N CYS A 5 13.72 -3.92 13.29
CA CYS A 5 12.71 -3.84 14.37
C CYS A 5 11.55 -4.82 14.27
N HIS A 6 11.30 -5.45 13.12
CA HIS A 6 10.17 -6.38 12.96
C HIS A 6 10.54 -7.86 13.16
N LEU A 7 11.82 -8.17 13.21
CA LEU A 7 12.32 -9.55 13.30
C LEU A 7 12.60 -10.03 14.73
N ALA A 8 12.56 -9.17 15.72
CA ALA A 8 13.00 -9.48 17.10
C ALA A 8 12.05 -10.39 17.90
N GLY A 9 10.91 -10.80 17.35
CA GLY A 9 9.94 -11.66 18.03
C GLY A 9 9.49 -12.90 17.24
N LEU A 10 10.06 -13.11 16.05
CA LEU A 10 9.68 -14.24 15.21
C LEU A 10 10.46 -15.51 15.58
N SER A 11 9.77 -16.65 15.57
CA SER A 11 10.41 -17.96 15.71
C SER A 11 11.40 -18.20 14.54
N PRO A 12 12.42 -19.05 14.70
CA PRO A 12 13.36 -19.38 13.63
C PRO A 12 12.70 -19.87 12.35
N GLU A 13 11.57 -20.56 12.46
CA GLU A 13 10.78 -21.04 11.31
C GLU A 13 10.05 -19.88 10.60
N ALA A 14 9.49 -18.95 11.35
CA ALA A 14 8.86 -17.75 10.83
C ALA A 14 9.88 -16.82 10.16
N MET A 15 11.10 -16.73 10.73
CA MET A 15 12.25 -16.04 10.12
C MET A 15 12.65 -16.70 8.80
N SER A 16 12.75 -18.03 8.75
CA SER A 16 13.09 -18.76 7.53
C SER A 16 12.05 -18.55 6.43
N GLN A 17 10.77 -18.63 6.77
CA GLN A 17 9.67 -18.36 5.84
C GLN A 17 9.65 -16.89 5.37
N TYR A 18 9.93 -15.93 6.26
CA TYR A 18 10.02 -14.51 5.92
C TYR A 18 11.18 -14.24 4.95
N VAL A 19 12.35 -14.84 5.20
CA VAL A 19 13.53 -14.73 4.31
C VAL A 19 13.28 -15.39 2.95
N GLN A 20 12.63 -16.56 2.91
CA GLN A 20 12.26 -17.23 1.65
C GLN A 20 11.24 -16.44 0.85
N ARG A 21 10.30 -15.76 1.50
CA ARG A 21 9.32 -14.86 0.85
C ARG A 21 9.92 -13.53 0.40
N ALA A 22 10.93 -13.05 1.09
CA ALA A 22 11.67 -11.84 0.74
C ALA A 22 12.59 -12.01 -0.49
N LEU A 23 12.67 -13.21 -1.08
CA LEU A 23 13.44 -13.42 -2.30
C LEU A 23 12.79 -12.71 -3.49
N PRO A 24 13.57 -11.97 -4.30
CA PRO A 24 13.05 -11.34 -5.51
C PRO A 24 12.52 -12.42 -6.46
N GLY A 25 11.22 -12.45 -6.68
CA GLY A 25 10.56 -13.38 -7.58
C GLY A 25 9.27 -14.02 -7.08
N THR A 26 8.76 -13.64 -5.90
CA THR A 26 7.41 -14.01 -5.46
C THR A 26 6.38 -13.61 -6.52
N SER A 27 5.27 -14.31 -6.58
CA SER A 27 4.20 -14.00 -7.53
C SER A 27 3.73 -12.55 -7.38
N TYR A 28 3.60 -12.05 -6.16
CA TYR A 28 3.17 -10.68 -5.85
C TYR A 28 4.21 -9.61 -6.21
N ASP A 29 5.51 -9.87 -6.06
CA ASP A 29 6.56 -8.94 -6.51
C ASP A 29 6.46 -8.68 -8.02
N ARG A 30 6.24 -9.73 -8.83
CA ARG A 30 6.01 -9.58 -10.28
C ARG A 30 4.74 -8.80 -10.61
N LEU A 31 3.66 -9.04 -9.86
CA LEU A 31 2.38 -8.34 -10.04
C LEU A 31 2.51 -6.85 -9.72
N VAL A 32 3.10 -6.50 -8.58
CA VAL A 32 3.34 -5.12 -8.15
C VAL A 32 4.26 -4.40 -9.14
N LYS A 33 5.37 -5.01 -9.56
CA LYS A 33 6.23 -4.47 -10.61
C LYS A 33 5.51 -4.28 -11.95
N GLY A 34 4.62 -5.21 -12.29
CA GLY A 34 3.77 -5.13 -13.49
C GLY A 34 2.79 -3.96 -13.46
N ALA A 35 2.16 -3.72 -12.30
CA ALA A 35 1.22 -2.63 -12.07
C ALA A 35 1.90 -1.25 -12.03
N THR A 36 3.14 -1.19 -11.52
CA THR A 36 3.89 0.06 -11.27
C THR A 36 4.98 0.35 -12.30
N LYS A 37 4.85 -0.13 -13.54
CA LYS A 37 5.81 0.17 -14.62
C LYS A 37 5.95 1.66 -14.88
N PRO A 38 7.17 2.18 -15.19
CA PRO A 38 7.44 3.58 -15.46
C PRO A 38 6.93 4.01 -16.86
N LYS A 39 5.65 3.78 -17.15
CA LYS A 39 5.00 4.18 -18.40
C LYS A 39 3.79 5.04 -18.06
N PRO A 40 3.48 6.11 -18.83
CA PRO A 40 2.35 7.00 -18.58
C PRO A 40 1.01 6.36 -19.00
N THR A 41 0.76 5.14 -18.53
CA THR A 41 -0.47 4.37 -18.78
C THR A 41 -1.01 3.88 -17.46
N LEU A 42 -2.33 3.73 -17.36
CA LEU A 42 -2.94 3.15 -16.16
C LEU A 42 -2.41 1.73 -15.88
N PRO A 43 -2.37 1.32 -14.60
CA PRO A 43 -2.09 -0.06 -14.23
C PRO A 43 -3.05 -1.01 -14.94
N LYS A 44 -2.54 -2.11 -15.49
CA LYS A 44 -3.40 -3.09 -16.16
C LYS A 44 -4.13 -3.94 -15.12
N GLU A 45 -5.43 -4.17 -15.32
CA GLU A 45 -6.29 -4.96 -14.42
C GLU A 45 -5.74 -6.35 -14.11
N LYS A 46 -5.10 -7.01 -15.09
CA LYS A 46 -4.48 -8.33 -14.90
C LYS A 46 -3.40 -8.37 -13.79
N TYR A 47 -2.83 -7.23 -13.43
CA TYR A 47 -1.89 -7.12 -12.31
C TYR A 47 -2.58 -6.63 -11.04
N VAL A 48 -3.56 -5.72 -11.18
CA VAL A 48 -4.26 -5.10 -10.04
C VAL A 48 -5.21 -6.09 -9.39
N HIS A 49 -6.01 -6.80 -10.20
CA HIS A 49 -7.03 -7.71 -9.66
C HIS A 49 -6.48 -8.79 -8.71
N PRO A 50 -5.40 -9.53 -9.02
CA PRO A 50 -4.82 -10.49 -8.08
C PRO A 50 -4.28 -9.85 -6.80
N ILE A 51 -3.78 -8.60 -6.88
CA ILE A 51 -3.31 -7.86 -5.70
C ILE A 51 -4.50 -7.52 -4.79
N LEU A 52 -5.63 -7.10 -5.35
CA LEU A 52 -6.85 -6.85 -4.57
C LEU A 52 -7.39 -8.13 -3.92
N GLN A 53 -7.29 -9.26 -4.62
CA GLN A 53 -7.69 -10.56 -4.09
C GLN A 53 -6.80 -11.04 -2.93
N ALA A 54 -5.52 -10.66 -2.92
CA ALA A 54 -4.60 -11.00 -1.84
C ALA A 54 -5.10 -10.50 -0.47
N ALA A 55 -5.84 -9.39 -0.43
CA ALA A 55 -6.39 -8.84 0.80
C ALA A 55 -7.51 -9.69 1.44
N PHE A 56 -8.15 -10.57 0.66
CA PHE A 56 -9.12 -11.55 1.17
C PHE A 56 -8.47 -12.90 1.51
N GLY A 57 -7.21 -13.08 1.14
CA GLY A 57 -6.45 -14.29 1.37
C GLY A 57 -5.86 -14.36 2.79
N SER A 58 -4.59 -14.64 2.86
CA SER A 58 -3.85 -14.72 4.13
C SER A 58 -3.13 -13.40 4.44
N THR A 59 -2.83 -13.15 5.71
CA THR A 59 -1.96 -12.05 6.16
C THR A 59 -0.61 -12.10 5.46
N SER A 60 -0.14 -13.30 5.18
CA SER A 60 1.08 -13.59 4.43
C SER A 60 1.08 -13.03 2.99
N ASP A 61 -0.07 -13.06 2.32
CA ASP A 61 -0.18 -12.51 0.97
C ASP A 61 -0.10 -10.98 1.01
N LEU A 62 -0.68 -10.37 2.04
CA LEU A 62 -0.54 -8.93 2.29
C LEU A 62 0.90 -8.54 2.62
N ASP A 63 1.62 -9.34 3.42
CA ASP A 63 3.04 -9.12 3.71
C ASP A 63 3.86 -9.06 2.42
N ASP A 64 3.66 -10.01 1.50
CA ASP A 64 4.36 -10.05 0.22
C ASP A 64 4.01 -8.84 -0.66
N VAL A 65 2.73 -8.46 -0.73
CA VAL A 65 2.28 -7.29 -1.48
C VAL A 65 2.90 -6.01 -0.92
N PHE A 66 2.81 -5.79 0.40
CA PHE A 66 3.33 -4.57 1.00
C PHE A 66 4.84 -4.49 1.01
N TRP A 67 5.53 -5.62 1.14
CA TRP A 67 6.97 -5.66 0.98
C TRP A 67 7.39 -5.24 -0.45
N ALA A 68 6.76 -5.79 -1.47
CA ALA A 68 7.01 -5.40 -2.86
C ALA A 68 6.66 -3.93 -3.10
N LEU A 69 5.53 -3.44 -2.55
CA LEU A 69 5.09 -2.07 -2.69
C LEU A 69 6.05 -1.09 -2.02
N GLN A 70 6.57 -1.42 -0.83
CA GLN A 70 7.60 -0.62 -0.16
C GLN A 70 8.87 -0.47 -1.01
N GLY A 71 9.30 -1.56 -1.68
CA GLY A 71 10.42 -1.49 -2.62
C GLY A 71 10.17 -0.49 -3.75
N ARG A 72 8.95 -0.47 -4.30
CA ARG A 72 8.58 0.47 -5.38
C ARG A 72 8.44 1.92 -4.90
N LEU A 73 7.99 2.14 -3.67
CA LEU A 73 7.89 3.49 -3.07
C LEU A 73 9.26 4.12 -2.79
N ASN A 74 10.31 3.31 -2.68
CA ASN A 74 11.69 3.78 -2.49
C ASN A 74 12.45 3.98 -3.81
N GLU A 75 11.82 3.75 -4.96
CA GLU A 75 12.45 3.98 -6.28
C GLU A 75 12.65 5.48 -6.55
N PRO A 76 13.71 5.86 -7.25
CA PRO A 76 13.95 7.27 -7.59
C PRO A 76 13.02 7.77 -8.70
N ASN A 77 12.32 6.90 -9.39
CA ASN A 77 11.43 7.24 -10.50
C ASN A 77 10.06 7.69 -9.99
N SER A 78 9.71 8.96 -10.17
CA SER A 78 8.46 9.57 -9.71
C SER A 78 7.21 8.89 -10.27
N MET A 79 7.25 8.38 -11.51
CA MET A 79 6.11 7.66 -12.10
C MET A 79 5.88 6.32 -11.42
N VAL A 80 6.94 5.62 -11.01
CA VAL A 80 6.85 4.37 -10.24
C VAL A 80 6.23 4.64 -8.87
N VAL A 81 6.72 5.66 -8.17
CA VAL A 81 6.20 6.07 -6.86
C VAL A 81 4.73 6.48 -6.96
N PHE A 82 4.38 7.31 -7.96
CA PHE A 82 2.99 7.72 -8.20
C PHE A 82 2.06 6.52 -8.41
N LYS A 83 2.45 5.58 -9.28
CA LYS A 83 1.65 4.38 -9.52
C LYS A 83 1.55 3.46 -8.30
N SER A 84 2.57 3.44 -7.46
CA SER A 84 2.55 2.68 -6.21
C SER A 84 1.55 3.28 -5.21
N LEU A 85 1.52 4.61 -5.09
CA LEU A 85 0.50 5.32 -4.31
C LEU A 85 -0.91 5.13 -4.90
N LEU A 86 -1.04 5.16 -6.22
CA LEU A 86 -2.31 4.91 -6.90
C LEU A 86 -2.81 3.48 -6.65
N LEU A 87 -1.92 2.49 -6.70
CA LEU A 87 -2.25 1.10 -6.37
C LEU A 87 -2.74 0.96 -4.93
N LEU A 88 -2.02 1.57 -3.98
CA LEU A 88 -2.43 1.61 -2.57
C LEU A 88 -3.80 2.28 -2.39
N HIS A 89 -4.03 3.41 -3.07
CA HIS A 89 -5.32 4.09 -3.05
C HIS A 89 -6.44 3.20 -3.63
N THR A 90 -6.16 2.47 -4.69
CA THR A 90 -7.12 1.50 -5.26
C THR A 90 -7.47 0.40 -4.25
N MET A 91 -6.49 -0.10 -3.51
CA MET A 91 -6.74 -1.07 -2.42
C MET A 91 -7.64 -0.46 -1.32
N PHE A 92 -7.43 0.82 -0.96
CA PHE A 92 -8.28 1.52 0.02
C PHE A 92 -9.71 1.80 -0.46
N ARG A 93 -9.98 1.67 -1.76
CA ARG A 93 -11.31 1.86 -2.35
C ARG A 93 -11.98 0.56 -2.78
N SER A 94 -11.29 -0.55 -2.64
CA SER A 94 -11.81 -1.87 -2.98
C SER A 94 -12.71 -2.42 -1.87
N GLU A 95 -13.39 -3.51 -2.18
CA GLU A 95 -14.20 -4.25 -1.19
C GLU A 95 -13.35 -4.78 -0.02
N SER A 96 -12.05 -5.00 -0.25
CA SER A 96 -11.09 -5.43 0.76
C SER A 96 -10.50 -4.29 1.60
N ALA A 97 -10.93 -3.04 1.41
CA ALA A 97 -10.37 -1.84 2.05
C ALA A 97 -10.24 -1.99 3.57
N LYS A 98 -11.26 -2.55 4.23
CA LYS A 98 -11.25 -2.77 5.68
C LYS A 98 -10.09 -3.67 6.12
N PHE A 99 -9.82 -4.76 5.41
CA PHE A 99 -8.72 -5.67 5.72
C PHE A 99 -7.37 -5.00 5.53
N VAL A 100 -7.21 -4.27 4.41
CA VAL A 100 -6.01 -3.52 4.08
C VAL A 100 -5.71 -2.43 5.12
N LEU A 101 -6.71 -1.64 5.47
CA LEU A 101 -6.58 -0.58 6.48
C LEU A 101 -6.30 -1.15 7.88
N SER A 102 -6.99 -2.23 8.27
CA SER A 102 -6.71 -2.92 9.55
C SER A 102 -5.27 -3.46 9.61
N TYR A 103 -4.78 -4.03 8.51
CA TYR A 103 -3.42 -4.54 8.43
C TYR A 103 -2.39 -3.41 8.61
N LEU A 104 -2.55 -2.30 7.88
CA LEU A 104 -1.65 -1.14 7.96
C LEU A 104 -1.79 -0.39 9.29
N ALA A 105 -2.96 -0.38 9.91
CA ALA A 105 -3.19 0.24 11.21
C ALA A 105 -2.40 -0.46 12.35
N ASN A 106 -2.12 -1.77 12.21
CA ASN A 106 -1.28 -2.50 13.15
C ASN A 106 0.20 -2.09 13.06
N ASP A 107 0.70 -1.77 11.87
CA ASP A 107 2.04 -1.22 11.65
C ASP A 107 2.03 -0.09 10.61
N PRO A 108 1.67 1.14 11.00
CA PRO A 108 1.63 2.28 10.08
C PRO A 108 2.99 2.62 9.45
N ALA A 109 4.09 2.18 10.06
CA ALA A 109 5.44 2.45 9.57
C ALA A 109 5.88 1.52 8.43
N ILE A 110 5.10 0.49 8.09
CA ILE A 110 5.48 -0.55 7.12
C ILE A 110 5.81 0.04 5.74
N LEU A 111 5.03 1.01 5.27
CA LEU A 111 5.23 1.65 3.97
C LEU A 111 6.06 2.93 4.00
N LYS A 112 6.34 3.47 5.19
CA LYS A 112 7.13 4.71 5.40
C LYS A 112 6.66 5.88 4.53
N LEU A 113 5.35 6.05 4.37
CA LEU A 113 4.73 7.01 3.46
C LEU A 113 5.18 8.46 3.72
N ARG A 114 5.42 8.84 4.98
CA ARG A 114 5.90 10.17 5.37
C ARG A 114 7.32 10.50 4.90
N ARG A 115 8.08 9.50 4.44
CA ARG A 115 9.44 9.69 3.90
C ARG A 115 9.47 9.90 2.38
N ILE A 116 8.31 9.80 1.72
CA ILE A 116 8.24 10.01 0.28
C ILE A 116 8.50 11.50 0.00
N GLY A 117 9.41 11.76 -0.94
CA GLY A 117 9.83 13.11 -1.29
C GLY A 117 11.15 13.56 -0.63
N SER A 118 11.62 12.92 0.44
CA SER A 118 12.94 13.19 1.01
C SER A 118 14.09 12.58 0.19
N ASN A 119 13.79 11.67 -0.73
CA ASN A 119 14.76 10.88 -1.49
C ASN A 119 15.16 11.49 -2.84
N GLY A 120 14.97 12.80 -3.05
CA GLY A 120 15.43 13.49 -4.26
C GLY A 120 14.74 13.01 -5.55
N LEU A 121 13.40 13.06 -5.59
CA LEU A 121 12.66 12.80 -6.81
C LEU A 121 13.06 13.81 -7.89
N ASN A 122 13.61 13.34 -9.00
CA ASN A 122 14.28 14.15 -10.01
C ASN A 122 13.37 15.05 -10.87
N GLU A 123 12.05 14.93 -10.75
CA GLU A 123 11.10 15.72 -11.52
C GLU A 123 10.39 16.76 -10.65
N TYR A 124 10.69 18.02 -10.89
CA TYR A 124 10.13 19.16 -10.15
C TYR A 124 8.59 19.15 -10.09
N SER A 125 7.93 18.69 -11.14
CA SER A 125 6.46 18.65 -11.21
C SER A 125 5.81 17.70 -10.20
N TYR A 126 6.46 16.59 -9.88
CA TYR A 126 5.94 15.57 -8.95
C TYR A 126 6.46 15.73 -7.52
N SER A 127 7.49 16.55 -7.31
CA SER A 127 8.17 16.69 -6.02
C SER A 127 7.25 17.18 -4.89
N GLN A 128 6.22 17.97 -5.21
CA GLN A 128 5.24 18.45 -4.23
C GLN A 128 3.99 17.57 -4.16
N LEU A 129 3.57 17.00 -5.28
CA LEU A 129 2.35 16.20 -5.35
C LEU A 129 2.49 14.87 -4.60
N LEU A 130 3.59 14.15 -4.85
CA LEU A 130 3.79 12.82 -4.30
C LEU A 130 3.85 12.78 -2.77
N PRO A 131 4.60 13.69 -2.09
CA PRO A 131 4.57 13.75 -0.63
C PRO A 131 3.18 14.03 -0.07
N ARG A 132 2.43 14.98 -0.65
CA ARG A 132 1.08 15.32 -0.20
C ARG A 132 0.12 14.14 -0.37
N TYR A 133 0.23 13.43 -1.49
CA TYR A 133 -0.59 12.25 -1.75
C TYR A 133 -0.25 11.10 -0.78
N ALA A 134 1.03 10.89 -0.53
CA ALA A 134 1.48 9.91 0.45
C ALA A 134 1.01 10.24 1.87
N HIS A 135 1.10 11.52 2.28
CA HIS A 135 0.59 11.96 3.58
C HIS A 135 -0.92 11.75 3.71
N TYR A 136 -1.70 12.06 2.66
CA TYR A 136 -3.14 11.79 2.65
C TYR A 136 -3.46 10.31 2.90
N LEU A 137 -2.73 9.40 2.24
CA LEU A 137 -2.93 7.97 2.43
C LEU A 137 -2.50 7.51 3.84
N ASP A 138 -1.42 8.06 4.37
CA ASP A 138 -0.96 7.80 5.73
C ASP A 138 -1.95 8.30 6.78
N ASP A 139 -2.45 9.52 6.64
CA ASP A 139 -3.45 10.11 7.53
C ASP A 139 -4.75 9.28 7.54
N ARG A 140 -5.12 8.69 6.39
CA ARG A 140 -6.27 7.79 6.30
C ARG A 140 -6.09 6.49 7.10
N VAL A 141 -4.88 5.92 7.07
CA VAL A 141 -4.52 4.75 7.91
C VAL A 141 -4.54 5.10 9.39
N LEU A 142 -3.98 6.26 9.75
CA LEU A 142 -3.97 6.72 11.14
C LEU A 142 -5.38 7.01 11.66
N ALA A 143 -6.22 7.66 10.85
CA ALA A 143 -7.62 7.89 11.20
C ALA A 143 -8.37 6.57 11.40
N PHE A 144 -8.14 5.58 10.54
CA PHE A 144 -8.73 4.24 10.71
C PHE A 144 -8.27 3.57 12.01
N ARG A 145 -6.98 3.72 12.36
CA ARG A 145 -6.43 3.19 13.61
C ARG A 145 -7.11 3.78 14.85
N GLU A 146 -7.38 5.09 14.83
CA GLU A 146 -7.99 5.80 15.97
C GLU A 146 -9.50 5.56 16.07
N LEU A 147 -10.19 5.53 14.94
CA LEU A 147 -11.65 5.50 14.89
C LEU A 147 -12.23 4.08 14.76
N GLY A 148 -11.46 3.13 14.24
CA GLY A 148 -11.91 1.76 13.95
C GLY A 148 -12.77 1.63 12.67
N TYR A 149 -12.96 2.72 11.92
CA TYR A 149 -13.68 2.74 10.65
C TYR A 149 -13.05 3.74 9.65
N ASP A 150 -13.31 3.53 8.37
CA ASP A 150 -12.83 4.41 7.31
C ASP A 150 -13.79 5.59 7.11
N VAL A 151 -13.36 6.78 7.48
CA VAL A 151 -14.13 8.03 7.40
C VAL A 151 -14.58 8.35 5.97
N VAL A 152 -13.81 7.94 4.96
CA VAL A 152 -14.15 8.18 3.55
C VAL A 152 -15.33 7.32 3.13
N THR A 153 -15.36 6.05 3.52
CA THR A 153 -16.45 5.12 3.19
C THR A 153 -17.75 5.50 3.90
N VAL A 154 -17.68 5.94 5.16
CA VAL A 154 -18.87 6.35 5.94
C VAL A 154 -19.51 7.61 5.35
N SER A 155 -18.72 8.56 4.85
CA SER A 155 -19.25 9.77 4.24
C SER A 155 -20.15 9.49 3.03
N TYR A 156 -19.92 8.43 2.28
CA TYR A 156 -20.77 8.05 1.14
C TYR A 156 -22.10 7.39 1.57
N THR A 157 -22.13 6.67 2.69
CA THR A 157 -23.35 6.02 3.19
C THR A 157 -24.34 6.99 3.82
N HIS A 158 -23.87 8.12 4.35
CA HIS A 158 -24.74 9.16 4.91
C HIS A 158 -25.39 10.08 3.87
N LEU A 159 -24.91 10.10 2.63
CA LEU A 159 -25.48 10.91 1.54
C LEU A 159 -26.66 10.24 0.82
N THR A 160 -26.91 8.97 1.05
CA THR A 160 -28.12 8.29 0.59
C THR A 160 -29.21 8.41 1.67
N LEU A 161 -29.78 9.60 1.83
CA LEU A 161 -31.03 9.76 2.56
C LEU A 161 -32.12 8.96 1.82
N PRO A 162 -32.88 8.09 2.50
CA PRO A 162 -34.02 7.48 1.89
C PRO A 162 -35.03 8.62 1.57
N THR A 163 -35.25 8.85 0.29
CA THR A 163 -36.33 9.67 -0.20
C THR A 163 -37.60 8.92 0.19
N LYS A 164 -38.22 9.32 1.29
CA LYS A 164 -39.56 8.86 1.65
C LYS A 164 -40.50 9.37 0.57
N ALA A 165 -40.95 8.46 -0.25
CA ALA A 165 -42.09 8.69 -1.11
C ALA A 165 -43.35 8.90 -0.26
#